data_a2ff3ae6abc934e686d1b46fe44a737d
#
_entry.id   a2ff3ae6abc934e686d1b46fe44a737d
#
_cell.length_a   1.000
_cell.length_b   1.000
_cell.length_c   1.000
_cell.angle_alpha   90.00
_cell.angle_beta   90.00
_cell.angle_gamma   90.00
#
_symmetry.space_group_name_H-M   'P 1'
#
loop_
_entity.id
_entity.type
_entity.pdbx_description
1 polymer ?
#
loop_
_entity_poly.entity_id
_entity_poly.type
_entity_poly.pdbx_seq_one_letter_code
_entity_poly.pdbx_strand_id
1 'polypeptide(L)'
;MTTTPDTAFHCELRKEPEEAIGPVTTVICHGRVVSETSGKLKEVVKPLIPPGGRIVLDLTDVSYMDSSGLGTLVGLKVSALREGYCKLELVNLSARVKELLRLSNLTQLFSS
;
A
#
# COMPACT_ATOMS: atom_id res chain seq x y z
N MET A 1 -1.00 -2.63 -31.07
CA MET A 1 -1.11 -2.97 -29.80
C MET A 1 -0.31 -2.12 -28.87
N THR A 2 -0.67 -2.08 -27.75
CA THR A 2 -0.08 -1.22 -26.83
C THR A 2 0.69 -1.97 -25.82
N THR A 3 1.89 -1.60 -25.63
CA THR A 3 2.62 -2.10 -24.53
C THR A 3 2.25 -1.34 -23.31
N THR A 4 2.23 -2.02 -22.21
CA THR A 4 2.05 -1.36 -20.94
C THR A 4 3.27 -0.54 -20.65
N PRO A 5 3.14 0.75 -20.42
CA PRO A 5 4.30 1.56 -20.09
C PRO A 5 4.91 1.12 -18.77
N ASP A 6 6.20 1.36 -18.62
CA ASP A 6 6.87 1.05 -17.36
C ASP A 6 6.27 1.80 -16.20
N THR A 7 5.61 2.93 -16.49
CA THR A 7 4.97 3.71 -15.45
C THR A 7 3.63 3.15 -15.03
N ALA A 8 3.13 2.17 -15.77
CA ALA A 8 1.84 1.59 -15.43
C ALA A 8 1.91 0.94 -14.07
N PHE A 9 0.86 1.07 -13.33
CA PHE A 9 0.77 0.51 -12.00
C PHE A 9 -0.37 -0.48 -11.96
N HIS A 10 -0.12 -1.64 -11.37
CA HIS A 10 -1.19 -2.60 -11.15
C HIS A 10 -0.93 -3.36 -9.86
N CYS A 11 -1.97 -3.97 -9.34
CA CYS A 11 -1.90 -4.72 -8.10
C CYS A 11 -2.42 -6.13 -8.32
N GLU A 12 -1.83 -7.06 -7.58
CA GLU A 12 -2.35 -8.41 -7.47
C GLU A 12 -2.84 -8.60 -6.06
N LEU A 13 -3.99 -9.23 -5.91
CA LEU A 13 -4.57 -9.49 -4.60
C LEU A 13 -4.41 -10.97 -4.28
N ARG A 14 -3.91 -11.24 -3.08
CA ARG A 14 -3.82 -12.60 -2.58
C ARG A 14 -4.54 -12.66 -1.25
N LYS A 15 -5.62 -13.41 -1.21
CA LYS A 15 -6.39 -13.54 0.01
C LYS A 15 -6.00 -14.81 0.71
N GLU A 16 -5.81 -14.71 2.01
CA GLU A 16 -5.39 -15.84 2.82
C GLU A 16 -6.54 -16.28 3.69
N PRO A 17 -6.47 -17.50 4.23
CA PRO A 17 -7.50 -17.95 5.17
C PRO A 17 -7.62 -16.98 6.33
N GLU A 18 -8.83 -16.85 6.82
CA GLU A 18 -9.08 -15.96 7.94
C GLU A 18 -8.33 -16.40 9.16
N GLU A 19 -7.85 -15.40 9.88
CA GLU A 19 -7.23 -15.61 11.17
C GLU A 19 -8.12 -15.03 12.25
N ALA A 20 -7.66 -15.12 13.49
CA ALA A 20 -8.46 -14.64 14.61
C ALA A 20 -8.88 -13.19 14.46
N ILE A 21 -8.06 -12.39 13.77
CA ILE A 21 -8.35 -10.96 13.61
C ILE A 21 -9.16 -10.65 12.36
N GLY A 22 -9.58 -11.66 11.59
CA GLY A 22 -10.36 -11.47 10.39
C GLY A 22 -9.59 -11.80 9.13
N PRO A 23 -10.08 -11.35 7.97
CA PRO A 23 -9.43 -11.68 6.70
C PRO A 23 -8.04 -11.07 6.57
N VAL A 24 -7.18 -11.79 5.86
CA VAL A 24 -5.82 -11.31 5.56
C VAL A 24 -5.70 -11.20 4.05
N THR A 25 -5.40 -10.00 3.57
CA THR A 25 -5.24 -9.75 2.13
C THR A 25 -3.88 -9.15 1.88
N THR A 26 -3.12 -9.76 0.98
CA THR A 26 -1.85 -9.20 0.53
C THR A 26 -2.07 -8.52 -0.81
N VAL A 27 -1.69 -7.26 -0.90
CA VAL A 27 -1.78 -6.48 -2.13
C VAL A 27 -0.36 -6.33 -2.66
N ILE A 28 -0.06 -7.01 -3.75
CA ILE A 28 1.27 -6.97 -4.34
C ILE A 28 1.25 -5.87 -5.40
N CYS A 29 2.06 -4.84 -5.17
CA CYS A 29 2.06 -3.66 -6.03
C CYS A 29 3.21 -3.72 -7.02
N HIS A 30 2.92 -3.36 -8.27
CA HIS A 30 3.90 -3.37 -9.35
C HIS A 30 3.90 -2.02 -10.04
N GLY A 31 5.08 -1.47 -10.24
CA GLY A 31 5.23 -0.25 -11.02
C GLY A 31 5.61 0.94 -10.16
N ARG A 32 5.17 2.11 -10.58
CA ARG A 32 5.51 3.36 -9.91
C ARG A 32 4.28 3.94 -9.24
N VAL A 33 4.46 4.41 -8.01
CA VAL A 33 3.36 5.02 -7.26
C VAL A 33 3.59 6.52 -7.25
N VAL A 34 3.00 7.18 -8.22
CA VAL A 34 3.17 8.61 -8.45
C VAL A 34 1.79 9.24 -8.62
N SER A 35 1.75 10.54 -8.91
CA SER A 35 0.47 11.23 -8.96
C SER A 35 -0.50 10.61 -9.97
N GLU A 36 0.01 10.11 -11.09
CA GLU A 36 -0.86 9.51 -12.12
C GLU A 36 -1.38 8.14 -11.73
N THR A 37 -0.72 7.44 -10.81
CA THR A 37 -1.06 6.06 -10.49
C THR A 37 -1.55 5.87 -9.07
N SER A 38 -1.34 6.84 -8.20
CA SER A 38 -1.68 6.66 -6.79
C SER A 38 -3.18 6.44 -6.59
N GLY A 39 -4.01 6.96 -7.49
CA GLY A 39 -5.45 6.71 -7.41
C GLY A 39 -5.81 5.25 -7.58
N LYS A 40 -5.05 4.53 -8.41
CA LYS A 40 -5.30 3.10 -8.60
C LYS A 40 -5.02 2.34 -7.31
N LEU A 41 -3.94 2.69 -6.62
CA LEU A 41 -3.63 2.06 -5.35
C LEU A 41 -4.76 2.30 -4.35
N LYS A 42 -5.24 3.54 -4.28
CA LYS A 42 -6.33 3.86 -3.39
C LYS A 42 -7.58 3.07 -3.72
N GLU A 43 -7.90 2.95 -5.02
CA GLU A 43 -9.10 2.20 -5.44
C GLU A 43 -9.03 0.74 -5.06
N VAL A 44 -7.85 0.17 -5.07
CA VAL A 44 -7.68 -1.24 -4.73
C VAL A 44 -7.76 -1.47 -3.23
N VAL A 45 -7.12 -0.61 -2.45
CA VAL A 45 -6.97 -0.85 -1.01
C VAL A 45 -8.16 -0.36 -0.21
N LYS A 46 -8.75 0.77 -0.62
CA LYS A 46 -9.79 1.38 0.19
C LYS A 46 -10.97 0.45 0.48
N PRO A 47 -11.47 -0.32 -0.51
CA PRO A 47 -12.59 -1.25 -0.22
C PRO A 47 -12.22 -2.38 0.71
N LEU A 48 -10.93 -2.63 0.93
CA LEU A 48 -10.50 -3.69 1.82
C LEU A 48 -10.50 -3.27 3.28
N ILE A 49 -10.60 -1.97 3.55
CA ILE A 49 -10.48 -1.47 4.91
C ILE A 49 -11.73 -1.75 5.77
N PRO A 50 -12.96 -1.46 5.29
CA PRO A 50 -14.14 -1.67 6.14
C PRO A 50 -14.32 -3.09 6.67
N PRO A 51 -14.06 -4.14 5.88
CA PRO A 51 -14.20 -5.49 6.43
C PRO A 51 -13.28 -5.79 7.59
N GLY A 52 -12.22 -4.99 7.76
CA GLY A 52 -11.30 -5.20 8.85
C GLY A 52 -10.27 -6.26 8.53
N GLY A 53 -9.58 -6.72 9.58
CA GLY A 53 -8.56 -7.71 9.40
C GLY A 53 -7.21 -7.10 9.09
N ARG A 54 -6.45 -7.74 8.22
CA ARG A 54 -5.08 -7.35 7.97
C ARG A 54 -4.86 -7.14 6.48
N ILE A 55 -4.29 -5.98 6.13
CA ILE A 55 -3.93 -5.67 4.75
C ILE A 55 -2.41 -5.52 4.71
N VAL A 56 -1.77 -6.31 3.87
CA VAL A 56 -0.32 -6.28 3.72
C VAL A 56 -0.02 -5.73 2.33
N LEU A 57 0.62 -4.57 2.27
CA LEU A 57 1.04 -3.98 1.00
C LEU A 57 2.47 -4.41 0.72
N ASP A 58 2.64 -5.24 -0.30
CA ASP A 58 3.96 -5.73 -0.69
C ASP A 58 4.51 -4.81 -1.76
N LEU A 59 5.57 -4.10 -1.41
CA LEU A 59 6.16 -3.08 -2.27
C LEU A 59 7.46 -3.54 -2.94
N THR A 60 7.68 -4.86 -2.98
CA THR A 60 8.90 -5.40 -3.59
C THR A 60 9.12 -4.87 -4.99
N ASP A 61 8.06 -4.78 -5.77
CA ASP A 61 8.16 -4.43 -7.19
C ASP A 61 7.76 -2.98 -7.46
N VAL A 62 7.79 -2.13 -6.44
CA VAL A 62 7.55 -0.70 -6.62
C VAL A 62 8.90 -0.03 -6.88
N SER A 63 9.10 0.39 -8.13
CA SER A 63 10.40 0.90 -8.56
C SER A 63 10.61 2.35 -8.15
N TYR A 64 9.53 3.09 -7.91
CA TYR A 64 9.65 4.51 -7.61
C TYR A 64 8.37 5.01 -6.93
N MET A 65 8.55 5.99 -6.05
CA MET A 65 7.43 6.62 -5.36
C MET A 65 7.76 8.08 -5.16
N ASP A 66 6.80 8.95 -5.42
CA ASP A 66 6.96 10.37 -5.14
C ASP A 66 6.09 10.77 -3.95
N SER A 67 6.00 12.07 -3.69
CA SER A 67 5.25 12.55 -2.55
C SER A 67 3.75 12.25 -2.66
N SER A 68 3.23 12.18 -3.90
CA SER A 68 1.82 11.81 -4.07
C SER A 68 1.57 10.37 -3.68
N GLY A 69 2.49 9.48 -4.05
CA GLY A 69 2.39 8.08 -3.64
C GLY A 69 2.52 7.94 -2.14
N LEU A 70 3.47 8.65 -1.56
CA LEU A 70 3.64 8.62 -0.11
C LEU A 70 2.38 9.12 0.58
N GLY A 71 1.80 10.22 0.09
CA GLY A 71 0.57 10.75 0.67
C GLY A 71 -0.58 9.76 0.61
N THR A 72 -0.65 9.01 -0.48
CA THR A 72 -1.68 7.97 -0.61
C THR A 72 -1.49 6.88 0.43
N LEU A 73 -0.25 6.43 0.64
CA LEU A 73 0.00 5.42 1.67
C LEU A 73 -0.38 5.93 3.06
N VAL A 74 -0.03 7.18 3.35
CA VAL A 74 -0.36 7.77 4.64
C VAL A 74 -1.86 7.85 4.81
N GLY A 75 -2.57 8.31 3.78
CA GLY A 75 -4.03 8.39 3.84
C GLY A 75 -4.69 7.05 4.08
N LEU A 76 -4.19 6.02 3.42
CA LEU A 76 -4.73 4.67 3.61
C LEU A 76 -4.47 4.18 5.03
N LYS A 77 -3.27 4.43 5.56
CA LYS A 77 -2.95 4.02 6.93
C LYS A 77 -3.84 4.74 7.93
N VAL A 78 -4.04 6.03 7.74
CA VAL A 78 -4.91 6.80 8.62
C VAL A 78 -6.34 6.26 8.57
N SER A 79 -6.83 5.93 7.36
CA SER A 79 -8.16 5.36 7.24
C SER A 79 -8.28 4.03 7.98
N ALA A 80 -7.25 3.19 7.87
CA ALA A 80 -7.25 1.91 8.56
C ALA A 80 -7.27 2.10 10.07
N LEU A 81 -6.48 3.05 10.57
CA LEU A 81 -6.46 3.34 11.99
C LEU A 81 -7.80 3.85 12.49
N ARG A 82 -8.48 4.65 11.69
CA ARG A 82 -9.78 5.19 12.08
C ARG A 82 -10.86 4.13 12.16
N GLU A 83 -10.76 3.10 11.30
CA GLU A 83 -11.72 2.00 11.38
C GLU A 83 -11.54 1.20 12.67
N GLY A 84 -10.29 1.09 13.13
CA GLY A 84 -10.02 0.41 14.40
C GLY A 84 -9.94 -1.10 14.30
N TYR A 85 -10.45 -1.68 13.24
CA TYR A 85 -10.47 -3.14 13.07
C TYR A 85 -9.62 -3.58 11.90
N CYS A 86 -8.88 -2.68 11.29
CA CYS A 86 -8.08 -2.96 10.12
C CYS A 86 -6.63 -2.62 10.40
N LYS A 87 -5.74 -3.57 10.16
CA LYS A 87 -4.31 -3.34 10.32
C LYS A 87 -3.67 -3.28 8.95
N LEU A 88 -3.07 -2.15 8.62
CA LEU A 88 -2.39 -1.96 7.34
C LEU A 88 -0.90 -1.96 7.57
N GLU A 89 -0.19 -2.84 6.86
CA GLU A 89 1.25 -3.00 6.99
C GLU A 89 1.93 -2.87 5.64
N LEU A 90 3.14 -2.32 5.65
CA LEU A 90 3.98 -2.28 4.46
C LEU A 90 5.09 -3.30 4.64
N VAL A 91 5.37 -4.07 3.58
CA VAL A 91 6.46 -5.03 3.62
C VAL A 91 7.32 -4.88 2.38
N ASN A 92 8.57 -5.31 2.51
CA ASN A 92 9.53 -5.35 1.39
C ASN A 92 9.75 -3.98 0.78
N LEU A 93 9.96 -2.99 1.64
CA LEU A 93 10.21 -1.62 1.20
C LEU A 93 11.55 -1.54 0.51
N SER A 94 11.58 -0.87 -0.64
CA SER A 94 12.84 -0.57 -1.30
C SER A 94 13.60 0.47 -0.49
N ALA A 95 14.91 0.59 -0.78
CA ALA A 95 15.72 1.60 -0.11
C ALA A 95 15.15 3.00 -0.34
N ARG A 96 14.62 3.24 -1.54
CA ARG A 96 14.05 4.54 -1.87
C ARG A 96 12.84 4.84 -1.01
N VAL A 97 11.94 3.87 -0.85
CA VAL A 97 10.72 4.08 -0.06
C VAL A 97 11.08 4.26 1.41
N LYS A 98 12.03 3.47 1.92
CA LYS A 98 12.48 3.64 3.29
C LYS A 98 13.03 5.04 3.52
N GLU A 99 13.80 5.53 2.56
CA GLU A 99 14.39 6.86 2.67
C GLU A 99 13.30 7.94 2.69
N LEU A 100 12.30 7.81 1.84
CA LEU A 100 11.20 8.76 1.82
C LEU A 100 10.47 8.80 3.17
N LEU A 101 10.23 7.63 3.75
CA LEU A 101 9.56 7.58 5.05
C LEU A 101 10.42 8.21 6.12
N ARG A 102 11.72 7.96 6.09
CA ARG A 102 12.64 8.50 7.09
C ARG A 102 12.70 10.02 6.98
N LEU A 103 12.85 10.54 5.77
CA LEU A 103 12.95 11.97 5.56
C LEU A 103 11.69 12.73 5.93
N SER A 104 10.55 12.05 5.83
CA SER A 104 9.25 12.65 6.15
C SER A 104 8.83 12.38 7.60
N ASN A 105 9.67 11.73 8.38
CA ASN A 105 9.36 11.36 9.77
C ASN A 105 8.12 10.50 9.87
N LEU A 106 7.89 9.64 8.88
CA LEU A 106 6.70 8.79 8.84
C LEU A 106 7.01 7.33 9.13
N THR A 107 8.27 7.01 9.42
CA THR A 107 8.65 5.63 9.66
C THR A 107 7.81 5.00 10.78
N GLN A 108 7.60 5.74 11.86
CA GLN A 108 6.87 5.21 13.00
C GLN A 108 5.41 4.95 12.70
N LEU A 109 4.83 5.72 11.80
CA LEU A 109 3.43 5.53 11.41
C LEU A 109 3.20 4.11 10.89
N PHE A 110 4.20 3.55 10.20
CA PHE A 110 4.06 2.25 9.57
C PHE A 110 4.77 1.12 10.32
N SER A 111 5.38 1.42 11.46
CA SER A 111 6.17 0.40 12.16
C SER A 111 5.41 -0.27 13.30
N SER A 112 4.21 0.14 13.55
CA SER A 112 3.43 -0.46 14.65
C SER A 112 2.42 -1.46 14.14
#